data_0c236ded8ed38e905855be77a054f3ae
#
_entry.id   0c236ded8ed38e905855be77a054f3ae
#
_cell.length_a   1.000
_cell.length_b   1.000
_cell.length_c   1.000
_cell.angle_alpha   90.00
_cell.angle_beta   90.00
_cell.angle_gamma   90.00
#
_symmetry.space_group_name_H-M   'P 1'
#
loop_
_entity.id
_entity.type
_entity.pdbx_description
1 polymer ?
#
loop_
_entity_poly.entity_id
_entity_poly.type
_entity_poly.pdbx_seq_one_letter_code
_entity_poly.pdbx_strand_id
1 'polypeptide(L)'
;KKQKQSIEAPAQTLHASLLRYCAPEQLPEASYRCSHCQKSARATKQLRLFQLPPVLCIQLKRYEHGLSATKVDTRVQFPFVLDVHECCAHTAHGDESLDPYAYAYDLFTVVVHEGTLTSGHYTNYSKWRGLWYRYDDDKVTRVSTHQVLEARAYQLFYLRRRLWNQPGHGIYTNS
;
A
#
# COMPACT_ATOMS: atom_id res chain seq x y z
N LYS A 1 -41.27 1.06 14.46
CA LYS A 1 -39.81 1.31 14.58
C LYS A 1 -39.19 0.96 13.23
N LYS A 2 -38.84 1.99 12.40
CA LYS A 2 -38.11 1.79 11.15
C LYS A 2 -36.65 1.55 11.51
N GLN A 3 -36.13 0.35 11.20
CA GLN A 3 -34.69 0.08 11.23
C GLN A 3 -34.03 0.95 10.16
N LYS A 4 -33.17 1.88 10.58
CA LYS A 4 -32.22 2.54 9.71
C LYS A 4 -31.21 1.48 9.28
N GLN A 5 -31.32 0.99 8.07
CA GLN A 5 -30.21 0.30 7.40
C GLN A 5 -29.10 1.34 7.22
N SER A 6 -28.03 1.21 7.99
CA SER A 6 -26.78 1.90 7.76
C SER A 6 -26.22 1.37 6.43
N ILE A 7 -26.26 2.20 5.38
CA ILE A 7 -25.53 1.92 4.15
C ILE A 7 -24.04 2.04 4.52
N GLU A 8 -23.39 0.90 4.75
CA GLU A 8 -21.93 0.88 4.91
C GLU A 8 -21.29 1.47 3.65
N ALA A 9 -20.46 2.49 3.84
CA ALA A 9 -19.67 3.04 2.74
C ALA A 9 -18.85 1.92 2.09
N PRO A 10 -18.71 1.88 0.75
CA PRO A 10 -17.99 0.81 0.06
C PRO A 10 -16.58 0.66 0.66
N ALA A 11 -16.23 -0.58 1.00
CA ALA A 11 -14.95 -0.90 1.61
C ALA A 11 -13.79 -0.35 0.76
N GLN A 12 -12.93 0.49 1.36
CA GLN A 12 -11.75 0.98 0.67
C GLN A 12 -10.73 -0.15 0.55
N THR A 13 -10.21 -0.38 -0.66
CA THR A 13 -9.16 -1.37 -0.90
C THR A 13 -7.82 -0.69 -1.18
N LEU A 14 -6.74 -1.36 -0.82
CA LEU A 14 -5.38 -0.91 -1.15
C LEU A 14 -5.20 -0.78 -2.66
N HIS A 15 -5.70 -1.74 -3.44
CA HIS A 15 -5.63 -1.72 -4.90
C HIS A 15 -6.31 -0.46 -5.48
N ALA A 16 -7.56 -0.17 -5.08
CA ALA A 16 -8.26 1.03 -5.53
C ALA A 16 -7.54 2.33 -5.10
N SER A 17 -6.87 2.32 -3.94
CA SER A 17 -6.08 3.46 -3.45
C SER A 17 -4.83 3.67 -4.30
N LEU A 18 -4.15 2.59 -4.69
CA LEU A 18 -2.98 2.64 -5.59
C LEU A 18 -3.36 3.11 -7.00
N LEU A 19 -4.45 2.58 -7.56
CA LEU A 19 -4.95 3.04 -8.86
C LEU A 19 -5.28 4.54 -8.86
N ARG A 20 -5.91 5.02 -7.78
CA ARG A 20 -6.19 6.46 -7.61
C ARG A 20 -4.91 7.28 -7.49
N TYR A 21 -3.90 6.78 -6.75
CA TYR A 21 -2.59 7.43 -6.62
C TYR A 21 -1.87 7.55 -7.95
N CYS A 22 -2.03 6.56 -8.84
CA CYS A 22 -1.42 6.51 -10.18
C CYS A 22 -2.32 7.10 -11.27
N ALA A 23 -3.53 7.57 -10.96
CA ALA A 23 -4.44 8.16 -11.93
C ALA A 23 -3.92 9.53 -12.42
N PRO A 24 -4.20 9.89 -13.69
CA PRO A 24 -3.91 11.22 -14.19
C PRO A 24 -4.70 12.29 -13.41
N GLU A 25 -4.02 13.34 -12.98
CA GLU A 25 -4.59 14.49 -12.29
C GLU A 25 -4.46 15.74 -13.17
N GLN A 26 -5.58 16.41 -13.45
CA GLN A 26 -5.55 17.71 -14.13
C GLN A 26 -5.09 18.77 -13.14
N LEU A 27 -4.03 19.46 -13.45
CA LEU A 27 -3.55 20.55 -12.63
C LEU A 27 -4.45 21.78 -12.79
N PRO A 28 -4.64 22.58 -11.72
CA PRO A 28 -5.36 23.84 -11.82
C PRO A 28 -4.79 24.76 -12.91
N GLU A 29 -5.63 25.54 -13.55
CA GLU A 29 -5.22 26.48 -14.59
C GLU A 29 -4.16 27.45 -14.04
N ALA A 30 -3.11 27.69 -14.81
CA ALA A 30 -1.95 28.51 -14.44
C ALA A 30 -1.04 27.95 -13.32
N SER A 31 -1.29 26.77 -12.76
CA SER A 31 -0.40 26.16 -11.77
C SER A 31 0.88 25.57 -12.38
N TYR A 32 0.92 25.40 -13.69
CA TYR A 32 2.10 24.93 -14.43
C TYR A 32 2.56 25.94 -15.47
N ARG A 33 3.82 26.40 -15.38
CA ARG A 33 4.48 27.21 -16.38
C ARG A 33 5.53 26.38 -17.12
N CYS A 34 5.38 26.28 -18.44
CA CYS A 34 6.31 25.52 -19.28
C CYS A 34 7.71 26.14 -19.25
N SER A 35 8.74 25.37 -18.93
CA SER A 35 10.13 25.82 -18.89
C SER A 35 10.68 26.22 -20.26
N HIS A 36 10.14 25.66 -21.35
CA HIS A 36 10.57 25.93 -22.71
C HIS A 36 9.94 27.19 -23.29
N CYS A 37 8.60 27.28 -23.30
CA CYS A 37 7.89 28.41 -23.92
C CYS A 37 7.49 29.51 -22.94
N GLN A 38 7.75 29.34 -21.64
CA GLN A 38 7.46 30.28 -20.55
C GLN A 38 5.97 30.68 -20.41
N LYS A 39 5.05 29.93 -21.05
CA LYS A 39 3.61 30.17 -20.97
C LYS A 39 2.97 29.27 -19.93
N SER A 40 1.93 29.78 -19.27
CA SER A 40 1.02 28.95 -18.46
C SER A 40 0.18 28.07 -19.40
N ALA A 41 0.08 26.80 -19.05
CA ALA A 41 -0.64 25.82 -19.86
C ALA A 41 -1.45 24.88 -18.96
N ARG A 42 -2.51 24.33 -19.51
CA ARG A 42 -3.19 23.18 -18.89
C ARG A 42 -2.22 22.01 -18.90
N ALA A 43 -2.02 21.37 -17.77
CA ALA A 43 -1.13 20.24 -17.63
C ALA A 43 -1.79 19.09 -16.87
N THR A 44 -1.39 17.89 -17.21
CA THR A 44 -1.78 16.66 -16.49
C THR A 44 -0.56 16.13 -15.79
N LYS A 45 -0.70 15.87 -14.47
CA LYS A 45 0.31 15.19 -13.67
C LYS A 45 -0.10 13.74 -13.49
N GLN A 46 0.83 12.82 -13.61
CA GLN A 46 0.61 11.41 -13.33
C GLN A 46 1.82 10.82 -12.60
N LEU A 47 1.57 10.06 -11.54
CA LEU A 47 2.60 9.31 -10.84
C LEU A 47 2.58 7.86 -11.31
N ARG A 48 3.77 7.28 -11.52
CA ARG A 48 3.93 5.88 -11.92
C ARG A 48 5.12 5.27 -11.18
N LEU A 49 5.06 3.97 -10.94
CA LEU A 49 6.17 3.20 -10.40
C LEU A 49 7.16 2.92 -11.53
N PHE A 50 8.30 3.60 -11.52
CA PHE A 50 9.32 3.44 -12.56
C PHE A 50 10.24 2.26 -12.28
N GLN A 51 10.70 2.12 -11.02
CA GLN A 51 11.56 1.03 -10.58
C GLN A 51 10.94 0.31 -9.40
N LEU A 52 10.76 -0.98 -9.53
CA LEU A 52 10.16 -1.82 -8.50
C LEU A 52 11.21 -2.26 -7.47
N PRO A 53 11.10 -1.85 -6.20
CA PRO A 53 12.07 -2.19 -5.17
C PRO A 53 11.93 -3.67 -4.75
N PRO A 54 12.98 -4.27 -4.14
CA PRO A 54 12.88 -5.59 -3.51
C PRO A 54 11.82 -5.64 -2.41
N VAL A 55 11.74 -4.60 -1.60
CA VAL A 55 10.73 -4.41 -0.54
C VAL A 55 9.93 -3.16 -0.83
N LEU A 56 8.63 -3.32 -1.03
CA LEU A 56 7.69 -2.21 -1.21
C LEU A 56 7.06 -1.88 0.13
N CYS A 57 7.37 -0.69 0.65
CA CYS A 57 6.72 -0.14 1.84
C CYS A 57 5.60 0.81 1.43
N ILE A 58 4.39 0.55 1.90
CA ILE A 58 3.21 1.37 1.65
C ILE A 58 2.71 1.91 2.98
N GLN A 59 2.74 3.24 3.14
CA GLN A 59 2.14 3.92 4.27
C GLN A 59 0.77 4.47 3.92
N LEU A 60 -0.24 4.14 4.71
CA LEU A 60 -1.57 4.72 4.62
C LEU A 60 -1.59 6.06 5.36
N LYS A 61 -1.90 7.14 4.64
CA LYS A 61 -2.01 8.49 5.24
C LYS A 61 -3.28 8.55 6.09
N ARG A 62 -3.15 8.27 7.38
CA ARG A 62 -4.27 8.21 8.34
C ARG A 62 -4.49 9.49 9.13
N TYR A 63 -3.68 10.52 8.90
CA TYR A 63 -3.79 11.80 9.59
C TYR A 63 -4.02 12.92 8.60
N GLU A 64 -5.09 13.67 8.80
CA GLU A 64 -5.35 14.91 8.08
C GLU A 64 -4.68 16.06 8.83
N HIS A 65 -3.85 16.82 8.11
CA HIS A 65 -3.25 18.04 8.63
C HIS A 65 -4.20 19.22 8.39
N GLY A 66 -4.86 19.69 9.44
CA GLY A 66 -5.78 20.81 9.41
C GLY A 66 -5.91 21.46 10.79
N LEU A 67 -6.82 22.42 10.94
CA LEU A 67 -7.12 23.09 12.23
C LEU A 67 -7.60 22.11 13.32
N SER A 68 -8.13 20.95 12.93
CA SER A 68 -8.38 19.80 13.80
C SER A 68 -7.72 18.57 13.17
N ALA A 69 -6.55 18.16 13.68
CA ALA A 69 -5.90 16.94 13.25
C ALA A 69 -6.78 15.74 13.63
N THR A 70 -7.44 15.14 12.63
CA THR A 70 -8.30 13.96 12.81
C THR A 70 -7.61 12.74 12.26
N LYS A 71 -7.76 11.61 12.97
CA LYS A 71 -7.29 10.30 12.51
C LYS A 71 -8.37 9.67 11.63
N VAL A 72 -7.97 9.23 10.44
CA VAL A 72 -8.82 8.47 9.52
C VAL A 72 -8.75 6.99 9.90
N ASP A 73 -9.75 6.51 10.62
CA ASP A 73 -9.81 5.11 11.09
C ASP A 73 -10.52 4.16 10.11
N THR A 74 -10.86 4.63 8.91
CA THR A 74 -11.47 3.80 7.88
C THR A 74 -10.60 2.58 7.59
N ARG A 75 -11.21 1.39 7.62
CA ARG A 75 -10.52 0.15 7.28
C ARG A 75 -10.21 0.12 5.79
N VAL A 76 -8.95 -0.16 5.45
CA VAL A 76 -8.50 -0.41 4.09
C VAL A 76 -8.21 -1.90 3.97
N GLN A 77 -8.92 -2.59 3.09
CA GLN A 77 -8.66 -3.99 2.78
C GLN A 77 -7.40 -4.12 1.94
N PHE A 78 -6.53 -5.03 2.30
CA PHE A 78 -5.26 -5.29 1.60
C PHE A 78 -5.08 -6.79 1.35
N PRO A 79 -4.48 -7.20 0.22
CA PRO A 79 -4.28 -8.59 -0.13
C PRO A 79 -2.97 -9.15 0.45
N PHE A 80 -2.86 -10.48 0.56
CA PHE A 80 -1.57 -11.15 0.80
C PHE A 80 -0.64 -11.10 -0.41
N VAL A 81 -1.20 -11.06 -1.61
CA VAL A 81 -0.46 -10.90 -2.87
C VAL A 81 -0.94 -9.64 -3.55
N LEU A 82 -0.04 -8.67 -3.69
CA LEU A 82 -0.31 -7.40 -4.33
C LEU A 82 0.32 -7.39 -5.72
N ASP A 83 -0.49 -7.17 -6.74
CA ASP A 83 -0.04 -6.86 -8.09
C ASP A 83 -0.03 -5.34 -8.28
N VAL A 84 1.10 -4.80 -8.76
CA VAL A 84 1.26 -3.36 -9.01
C VAL A 84 1.41 -3.04 -10.50
N HIS A 85 1.17 -4.01 -11.38
CA HIS A 85 1.32 -3.90 -12.83
C HIS A 85 0.69 -2.61 -13.39
N GLU A 86 -0.59 -2.35 -13.09
CA GLU A 86 -1.32 -1.18 -13.58
C GLU A 86 -0.74 0.17 -13.13
N CYS A 87 0.07 0.17 -12.07
CA CYS A 87 0.75 1.38 -11.57
C CYS A 87 2.15 1.59 -12.17
N CYS A 88 2.68 0.65 -12.96
CA CYS A 88 4.03 0.71 -13.50
C CYS A 88 4.14 1.58 -14.76
N ALA A 89 5.27 2.26 -14.91
CA ALA A 89 5.53 3.11 -16.07
C ALA A 89 5.73 2.31 -17.36
N HIS A 90 6.30 1.11 -17.27
CA HIS A 90 6.61 0.25 -18.43
C HIS A 90 5.37 -0.23 -19.17
N THR A 91 4.26 -0.46 -18.45
CA THR A 91 2.99 -0.91 -19.06
C THR A 91 2.37 0.15 -19.98
N ALA A 92 2.65 1.43 -19.72
CA ALA A 92 2.19 2.53 -20.56
C ALA A 92 2.88 2.58 -21.93
N HIS A 93 4.01 1.87 -22.11
CA HIS A 93 4.81 1.84 -23.33
C HIS A 93 4.81 0.47 -24.03
N GLY A 94 3.94 -0.46 -23.58
CA GLY A 94 3.81 -1.79 -24.23
C GLY A 94 4.93 -2.76 -23.91
N ASP A 95 5.82 -2.44 -22.98
CA ASP A 95 6.86 -3.35 -22.50
C ASP A 95 6.31 -4.22 -21.35
N GLU A 96 5.47 -5.18 -21.72
CA GLU A 96 4.90 -6.14 -20.79
C GLU A 96 5.84 -7.32 -20.60
N SER A 97 6.26 -7.55 -19.37
CA SER A 97 6.96 -8.78 -19.00
C SER A 97 6.01 -9.95 -19.09
N LEU A 98 6.41 -11.02 -19.79
CA LEU A 98 5.67 -12.29 -19.84
C LEU A 98 5.77 -13.09 -18.53
N ASP A 99 6.61 -12.63 -17.59
CA ASP A 99 6.74 -13.25 -16.27
C ASP A 99 5.55 -12.82 -15.38
N PRO A 100 4.65 -13.77 -15.00
CA PRO A 100 3.47 -13.46 -14.18
C PRO A 100 3.82 -12.95 -12.77
N TYR A 101 5.08 -13.10 -12.35
CA TYR A 101 5.57 -12.63 -11.05
C TYR A 101 6.33 -11.31 -11.11
N ALA A 102 6.51 -10.73 -12.30
CA ALA A 102 7.31 -9.52 -12.50
C ALA A 102 6.83 -8.34 -11.62
N TYR A 103 5.52 -8.24 -11.41
CA TYR A 103 4.83 -7.16 -10.71
C TYR A 103 4.20 -7.58 -9.38
N ALA A 104 4.35 -8.86 -9.01
CA ALA A 104 3.71 -9.43 -7.83
C ALA A 104 4.60 -9.30 -6.58
N TYR A 105 3.96 -8.98 -5.47
CA TYR A 105 4.55 -8.81 -4.15
C TYR A 105 3.80 -9.63 -3.10
N ASP A 106 4.52 -10.28 -2.20
CA ASP A 106 3.96 -11.01 -1.07
C ASP A 106 4.03 -10.19 0.22
N LEU A 107 2.90 -10.07 0.90
CA LEU A 107 2.83 -9.41 2.21
C LEU A 107 3.63 -10.21 3.25
N PHE A 108 4.51 -9.54 3.98
CA PHE A 108 5.25 -10.17 5.08
C PHE A 108 5.18 -9.41 6.40
N THR A 109 4.80 -8.10 6.39
CA THR A 109 4.61 -7.35 7.63
C THR A 109 3.48 -6.32 7.48
N VAL A 110 2.66 -6.21 8.53
CA VAL A 110 1.63 -5.19 8.71
C VAL A 110 1.91 -4.46 10.02
N VAL A 111 2.16 -3.16 9.96
CA VAL A 111 2.27 -2.32 11.16
C VAL A 111 0.93 -1.66 11.44
N VAL A 112 0.51 -1.70 12.68
CA VAL A 112 -0.69 -1.06 13.21
C VAL A 112 -0.29 0.04 14.17
N HIS A 113 -1.00 1.16 14.12
CA HIS A 113 -0.88 2.25 15.09
C HIS A 113 -2.22 2.49 15.77
N GLU A 114 -2.26 2.36 17.07
CA GLU A 114 -3.42 2.66 17.92
C GLU A 114 -3.14 3.93 18.72
N GLY A 115 -4.08 4.87 18.74
CA GLY A 115 -3.91 6.14 19.46
C GLY A 115 -4.17 7.38 18.63
N THR A 116 -3.63 8.50 19.08
CA THR A 116 -3.78 9.85 18.48
C THR A 116 -2.54 10.22 17.65
N LEU A 117 -2.52 11.45 17.12
CA LEU A 117 -1.36 11.99 16.40
C LEU A 117 -0.12 12.14 17.30
N THR A 118 -0.32 12.48 18.58
CA THR A 118 0.74 12.82 19.54
C THR A 118 1.07 11.73 20.52
N SER A 119 0.23 10.69 20.62
CA SER A 119 0.41 9.57 21.55
C SER A 119 -0.23 8.33 20.98
N GLY A 120 0.49 7.23 20.99
CA GLY A 120 -0.02 5.97 20.48
C GLY A 120 0.92 4.81 20.74
N HIS A 121 0.43 3.63 20.38
CA HIS A 121 1.11 2.36 20.52
C HIS A 121 1.23 1.69 19.16
N TYR A 122 2.41 1.16 18.84
CA TYR A 122 2.65 0.42 17.61
C TYR A 122 2.72 -1.07 17.92
N THR A 123 1.99 -1.83 17.14
CA THR A 123 2.11 -3.28 17.09
C THR A 123 2.33 -3.72 15.64
N ASN A 124 2.83 -4.93 15.43
CA ASN A 124 2.95 -5.44 14.08
C ASN A 124 2.57 -6.91 13.98
N TYR A 125 2.17 -7.29 12.78
CA TYR A 125 2.02 -8.67 12.36
C TYR A 125 3.12 -8.99 11.38
N SER A 126 3.93 -10.02 11.63
CA SER A 126 5.00 -10.42 10.72
C SER A 126 4.97 -11.93 10.46
N LYS A 127 5.33 -12.27 9.23
CA LYS A 127 5.39 -13.67 8.78
C LYS A 127 6.77 -14.24 9.03
N TRP A 128 6.84 -15.37 9.75
CA TRP A 128 8.05 -16.12 10.01
C TRP A 128 7.84 -17.60 9.74
N ARG A 129 8.67 -18.24 8.92
CA ARG A 129 8.56 -19.66 8.55
C ARG A 129 7.13 -20.07 8.12
N GLY A 130 6.49 -19.23 7.30
CA GLY A 130 5.12 -19.50 6.82
C GLY A 130 3.99 -19.18 7.79
N LEU A 131 4.27 -18.89 9.05
CA LEU A 131 3.30 -18.59 10.10
C LEU A 131 3.28 -17.09 10.41
N TRP A 132 2.12 -16.59 10.87
CA TRP A 132 1.96 -15.20 11.26
C TRP A 132 2.03 -15.05 12.78
N TYR A 133 2.73 -14.00 13.23
CA TYR A 133 2.88 -13.63 14.62
C TYR A 133 2.56 -12.16 14.81
N ARG A 134 1.86 -11.83 15.91
CA ARG A 134 1.69 -10.46 16.39
C ARG A 134 2.79 -10.17 17.40
N TYR A 135 3.45 -9.04 17.20
CA TYR A 135 4.47 -8.49 18.09
C TYR A 135 3.88 -7.24 18.76
N ASP A 136 3.96 -7.22 20.08
CA ASP A 136 3.42 -6.19 20.94
C ASP A 136 4.40 -6.02 22.10
N ASP A 137 5.39 -5.14 21.91
CA ASP A 137 6.58 -4.98 22.72
C ASP A 137 7.31 -6.33 22.96
N ASP A 138 7.32 -6.83 24.19
CA ASP A 138 7.93 -8.11 24.58
C ASP A 138 7.04 -9.33 24.31
N LYS A 139 5.79 -9.10 23.94
CA LYS A 139 4.82 -10.16 23.64
C LYS A 139 4.85 -10.59 22.19
N VAL A 140 5.08 -11.89 21.96
CA VAL A 140 4.96 -12.52 20.61
C VAL A 140 3.87 -13.58 20.67
N THR A 141 2.85 -13.43 19.84
CA THR A 141 1.68 -14.32 19.82
C THR A 141 1.43 -14.83 18.41
N ARG A 142 1.28 -16.13 18.24
CA ARG A 142 0.85 -16.71 16.95
C ARG A 142 -0.59 -16.29 16.64
N VAL A 143 -0.82 -15.87 15.39
CA VAL A 143 -2.14 -15.39 14.91
C VAL A 143 -2.54 -16.09 13.62
N SER A 144 -3.83 -16.05 13.33
CA SER A 144 -4.38 -16.55 12.07
C SER A 144 -4.21 -15.53 10.94
N THR A 145 -4.25 -15.99 9.69
CA THR A 145 -4.27 -15.12 8.50
C THR A 145 -5.49 -14.19 8.49
N HIS A 146 -6.62 -14.64 9.03
CA HIS A 146 -7.81 -13.80 9.18
C HIS A 146 -7.55 -12.60 10.08
N GLN A 147 -6.91 -12.79 11.25
CA GLN A 147 -6.58 -11.70 12.16
C GLN A 147 -5.63 -10.67 11.51
N VAL A 148 -4.72 -11.13 10.65
CA VAL A 148 -3.82 -10.22 9.89
C VAL A 148 -4.63 -9.36 8.91
N LEU A 149 -5.55 -9.97 8.13
CA LEU A 149 -6.37 -9.23 7.16
C LEU A 149 -7.38 -8.28 7.81
N GLU A 150 -7.79 -8.54 9.06
CA GLU A 150 -8.66 -7.67 9.84
C GLU A 150 -7.90 -6.48 10.47
N ALA A 151 -6.56 -6.48 10.44
CA ALA A 151 -5.76 -5.44 11.06
C ALA A 151 -5.99 -4.07 10.42
N ARG A 152 -6.05 -3.03 11.24
CA ARG A 152 -6.10 -1.64 10.78
C ARG A 152 -4.69 -1.17 10.42
N ALA A 153 -4.22 -1.58 9.25
CA ALA A 153 -2.88 -1.28 8.78
C ALA A 153 -2.58 0.22 8.80
N TYR A 154 -1.40 0.57 9.28
CA TYR A 154 -0.77 1.89 9.15
C TYR A 154 0.33 1.84 8.09
N GLN A 155 1.17 0.80 8.12
CA GLN A 155 2.15 0.50 7.10
C GLN A 155 2.05 -0.96 6.68
N LEU A 156 2.33 -1.22 5.42
CA LEU A 156 2.34 -2.54 4.80
C LEU A 156 3.69 -2.76 4.13
N PHE A 157 4.30 -3.91 4.37
CA PHE A 157 5.56 -4.27 3.76
C PHE A 157 5.37 -5.52 2.91
N TYR A 158 5.71 -5.39 1.63
CA TYR A 158 5.59 -6.42 0.63
C TYR A 158 6.95 -6.77 0.04
N LEU A 159 7.25 -8.06 -0.11
CA LEU A 159 8.47 -8.58 -0.71
C LEU A 159 8.21 -8.97 -2.16
N ARG A 160 9.06 -8.53 -3.08
CA ARG A 160 8.92 -8.80 -4.51
C ARG A 160 9.17 -10.28 -4.82
N ARG A 161 8.21 -10.94 -5.49
CA ARG A 161 8.29 -12.37 -5.83
C ARG A 161 9.44 -12.71 -6.77
N ARG A 162 9.75 -11.87 -7.74
CA ARG A 162 10.80 -12.11 -8.72
C ARG A 162 12.18 -12.32 -8.09
N LEU A 163 12.49 -11.65 -6.98
CA LEU A 163 13.75 -11.83 -6.25
C LEU A 163 13.81 -13.21 -5.58
N TRP A 164 12.65 -13.71 -5.16
CA TRP A 164 12.52 -14.99 -4.47
C TRP A 164 12.74 -16.18 -5.39
N ASN A 165 12.38 -16.05 -6.68
CA ASN A 165 12.45 -17.12 -7.67
C ASN A 165 13.75 -17.13 -8.48
N GLN A 166 14.74 -16.26 -8.20
CA GLN A 166 16.03 -16.31 -8.88
C GLN A 166 16.92 -17.40 -8.25
N PRO A 167 17.49 -18.33 -9.05
CA PRO A 167 18.47 -19.30 -8.55
C PRO A 167 19.66 -18.54 -7.94
N GLY A 168 19.94 -18.74 -6.65
CA GLY A 168 21.06 -18.13 -5.94
C GLY A 168 20.73 -17.02 -4.94
N HIS A 169 19.50 -16.54 -4.83
CA HIS A 169 19.08 -15.54 -3.84
C HIS A 169 18.15 -16.13 -2.77
N GLY A 170 18.36 -17.37 -2.41
CA GLY A 170 17.66 -18.03 -1.31
C GLY A 170 18.10 -17.49 0.05
N ILE A 171 17.54 -16.36 0.48
CA ILE A 171 17.76 -15.86 1.84
C ILE A 171 16.98 -16.68 2.88
N TYR A 172 15.99 -17.46 2.48
CA TYR A 172 15.24 -18.35 3.38
C TYR A 172 14.67 -19.57 2.64
N THR A 173 15.51 -20.49 2.20
CA THR A 173 15.08 -21.86 1.96
C THR A 173 15.10 -22.58 3.30
N ASN A 174 13.94 -22.78 3.92
CA ASN A 174 13.80 -23.66 5.04
C ASN A 174 13.28 -25.01 4.59
N SER A 175 14.16 -26.00 4.64
CA SER A 175 13.83 -27.38 4.91
C SER A 175 13.11 -27.52 6.27
#